data_84afc8b374879aa9225099ae5f2e2e7f
#
_entry.id   84afc8b374879aa9225099ae5f2e2e7f
#
_cell.length_a   1.000
_cell.length_b   1.000
_cell.length_c   1.000
_cell.angle_alpha   90.00
_cell.angle_beta   90.00
_cell.angle_gamma   90.00
#
_symmetry.space_group_name_H-M   'P 1'
#
loop_
_entity.id
_entity.type
_entity.pdbx_description
1 polymer ?
#
loop_
_entity_poly.entity_id
_entity_poly.type
_entity_poly.pdbx_seq_one_letter_code
_entity_poly.pdbx_strand_id
1 'polypeptide(L)'
;MSAASRRDTSKRDGILIAVLIIVAVGLIVHLATGRSGDDPATAADQQEQQAQRESTGADPLADLPRREPGDPMALGEPGAPVTMVMYEDYRCPFCAKFSTDIAPELIERYVDRGVLRMEWRDLPIFGEQSLAAARAGRAAAEQGRFWEFTEAVYAASPDRGHPDLTPERLREFAQQAGVADLDRFSSALDSTRYDADIEADMREGTTIGVSSTPTFIINGKPVLGAQPLDIFVSVIEEAAAGS
;
A
#
# COMPACT_ATOMS: atom_id res chain seq x y z
N MET A 1 53.94 -40.05 50.48
CA MET A 1 52.79 -39.66 51.36
C MET A 1 52.06 -38.57 50.67
N SER A 2 50.94 -38.84 50.13
CA SER A 2 49.70 -38.11 50.32
C SER A 2 48.63 -38.61 49.31
N ALA A 3 47.72 -39.42 49.83
CA ALA A 3 46.52 -39.78 49.15
C ALA A 3 45.39 -38.88 49.74
N ALA A 4 44.75 -38.04 48.92
CA ALA A 4 43.45 -37.54 49.27
C ALA A 4 42.86 -36.73 48.04
N SER A 5 41.59 -36.91 47.86
CA SER A 5 40.64 -36.07 47.06
C SER A 5 40.28 -36.54 45.66
N ARG A 6 39.70 -37.73 45.56
CA ARG A 6 38.94 -38.16 44.36
C ARG A 6 37.48 -38.51 44.61
N ARG A 7 36.86 -38.00 45.69
CA ARG A 7 35.48 -38.41 46.04
C ARG A 7 34.39 -37.35 45.96
N ASP A 8 34.70 -36.13 45.56
CA ASP A 8 33.69 -35.06 45.61
C ASP A 8 33.14 -34.63 44.26
N THR A 9 33.81 -34.97 43.16
CA THR A 9 33.39 -34.63 41.78
C THR A 9 32.21 -35.47 41.31
N SER A 10 32.15 -36.77 41.66
CA SER A 10 31.10 -37.68 41.18
C SER A 10 29.69 -37.34 41.71
N LYS A 11 29.56 -36.80 42.92
CA LYS A 11 28.27 -36.39 43.48
C LYS A 11 27.80 -35.07 42.90
N ARG A 12 28.71 -34.13 42.60
CA ARG A 12 28.40 -32.83 41.98
C ARG A 12 27.97 -33.01 40.53
N ASP A 13 28.65 -33.89 39.79
CA ASP A 13 28.33 -34.22 38.39
C ASP A 13 26.97 -34.94 38.31
N GLY A 14 26.63 -35.83 39.24
CA GLY A 14 25.34 -36.49 39.33
C GLY A 14 24.19 -35.49 39.59
N ILE A 15 24.42 -34.49 40.45
CA ILE A 15 23.42 -33.44 40.71
C ILE A 15 23.22 -32.53 39.50
N LEU A 16 24.32 -32.15 38.80
CA LEU A 16 24.22 -31.33 37.58
C LEU A 16 23.46 -32.03 36.45
N ILE A 17 23.72 -33.33 36.27
CA ILE A 17 23.01 -34.14 35.28
C ILE A 17 21.50 -34.27 35.64
N ALA A 18 21.17 -34.47 36.93
CA ALA A 18 19.79 -34.51 37.34
C ALA A 18 19.02 -33.19 37.14
N VAL A 19 19.68 -32.06 37.42
CA VAL A 19 19.12 -30.71 37.18
C VAL A 19 18.92 -30.46 35.68
N LEU A 20 19.89 -30.84 34.82
CA LEU A 20 19.76 -30.70 33.36
C LEU A 20 18.62 -31.57 32.81
N ILE A 21 18.40 -32.77 33.32
CA ILE A 21 17.28 -33.63 32.91
C ILE A 21 15.93 -33.02 33.35
N ILE A 22 15.84 -32.47 34.55
CA ILE A 22 14.62 -31.82 35.05
C ILE A 22 14.31 -30.56 34.19
N VAL A 23 15.30 -29.76 33.86
CA VAL A 23 15.14 -28.58 32.98
C VAL A 23 14.73 -29.01 31.57
N ALA A 24 15.35 -30.06 31.02
CA ALA A 24 15.01 -30.59 29.70
C ALA A 24 13.56 -31.14 29.64
N VAL A 25 13.16 -31.91 30.68
CA VAL A 25 11.80 -32.43 30.80
C VAL A 25 10.80 -31.29 31.00
N GLY A 26 11.13 -30.29 31.84
CA GLY A 26 10.30 -29.09 32.01
C GLY A 26 10.13 -28.30 30.69
N LEU A 27 11.19 -28.18 29.88
CA LEU A 27 11.14 -27.52 28.58
C LEU A 27 10.31 -28.32 27.56
N ILE A 28 10.43 -29.65 27.56
CA ILE A 28 9.65 -30.54 26.71
C ILE A 28 8.15 -30.49 27.09
N VAL A 29 7.86 -30.51 28.40
CA VAL A 29 6.48 -30.37 28.89
C VAL A 29 5.94 -28.98 28.57
N HIS A 30 6.73 -27.91 28.70
CA HIS A 30 6.32 -26.57 28.35
C HIS A 30 6.10 -26.41 26.84
N LEU A 31 6.94 -27.01 25.99
CA LEU A 31 6.76 -27.05 24.55
C LEU A 31 5.60 -27.97 24.11
N ALA A 32 5.30 -29.01 24.86
CA ALA A 32 4.18 -29.92 24.60
C ALA A 32 2.82 -29.37 25.10
N THR A 33 2.83 -28.59 26.20
CA THR A 33 1.61 -27.96 26.77
C THR A 33 1.45 -26.50 26.32
N GLY A 34 2.52 -25.85 25.81
CA GLY A 34 2.51 -24.50 25.22
C GLY A 34 2.07 -24.46 23.77
N ARG A 35 1.55 -25.55 23.24
CA ARG A 35 0.69 -25.55 22.07
C ARG A 35 -0.67 -25.03 22.50
N SER A 36 -0.66 -23.72 22.79
CA SER A 36 -1.83 -22.94 23.16
C SER A 36 -2.85 -23.03 22.04
N GLY A 37 -3.99 -23.61 22.36
CA GLY A 37 -5.27 -23.16 21.93
C GLY A 37 -5.41 -22.82 20.43
N ASP A 38 -5.13 -23.76 19.53
CA ASP A 38 -5.96 -23.88 18.35
C ASP A 38 -7.33 -24.37 18.90
N ASP A 39 -8.13 -23.40 19.33
CA ASP A 39 -9.53 -23.64 19.64
C ASP A 39 -10.13 -24.16 18.33
N PRO A 40 -10.66 -25.39 18.29
CA PRO A 40 -11.26 -25.91 17.05
C PRO A 40 -12.41 -25.03 16.55
N ALA A 41 -12.98 -24.18 17.41
CA ALA A 41 -13.94 -23.15 17.04
C ALA A 41 -13.34 -22.06 16.16
N THR A 42 -12.12 -21.56 16.47
CA THR A 42 -11.46 -20.51 15.64
C THR A 42 -11.02 -21.03 14.29
N ALA A 43 -10.58 -22.29 14.20
CA ALA A 43 -10.22 -22.91 12.91
C ALA A 43 -11.47 -23.20 12.06
N ALA A 44 -12.58 -23.61 12.68
CA ALA A 44 -13.85 -23.80 11.98
C ALA A 44 -14.44 -22.47 11.48
N ASP A 45 -14.41 -21.41 12.30
CA ASP A 45 -14.85 -20.07 11.91
C ASP A 45 -14.01 -19.47 10.77
N GLN A 46 -12.70 -19.72 10.78
CA GLN A 46 -11.81 -19.31 9.69
C GLN A 46 -12.04 -20.11 8.41
N GLN A 47 -12.30 -21.42 8.53
CA GLN A 47 -12.65 -22.26 7.38
C GLN A 47 -14.03 -21.92 6.82
N GLU A 48 -15.03 -21.62 7.66
CA GLU A 48 -16.34 -21.17 7.21
C GLU A 48 -16.26 -19.79 6.55
N GLN A 49 -15.47 -18.84 7.08
CA GLN A 49 -15.23 -17.55 6.43
C GLN A 49 -14.47 -17.68 5.11
N GLN A 50 -13.53 -18.63 5.03
CA GLN A 50 -12.79 -18.88 3.79
C GLN A 50 -13.67 -19.59 2.76
N ALA A 51 -14.46 -20.57 3.17
CA ALA A 51 -15.46 -21.25 2.31
C ALA A 51 -16.58 -20.28 1.86
N GLN A 52 -16.94 -19.31 2.70
CA GLN A 52 -17.93 -18.27 2.38
C GLN A 52 -17.37 -17.26 1.36
N ARG A 53 -16.09 -16.92 1.45
CA ARG A 53 -15.38 -16.10 0.43
C ARG A 53 -15.26 -16.84 -0.90
N GLU A 54 -14.95 -18.14 -0.87
CA GLU A 54 -14.89 -18.98 -2.08
C GLU A 54 -16.29 -19.22 -2.67
N SER A 55 -17.35 -19.27 -1.86
CA SER A 55 -18.72 -19.48 -2.33
C SER A 55 -19.39 -18.25 -2.92
N THR A 56 -18.92 -17.04 -2.59
CA THR A 56 -19.45 -15.79 -3.17
C THR A 56 -18.81 -15.47 -4.52
N GLY A 57 -17.72 -16.16 -4.92
CA GLY A 57 -17.03 -15.88 -6.19
C GLY A 57 -16.56 -14.43 -6.35
N ALA A 58 -16.59 -13.64 -5.27
CA ALA A 58 -16.17 -12.25 -5.26
C ALA A 58 -14.64 -12.19 -5.41
N ASP A 59 -14.18 -11.71 -6.55
CA ASP A 59 -12.78 -11.35 -6.73
C ASP A 59 -12.51 -10.08 -5.92
N PRO A 60 -11.69 -10.13 -4.85
CA PRO A 60 -11.43 -8.96 -4.01
C PRO A 60 -10.79 -7.81 -4.79
N LEU A 61 -10.22 -8.07 -5.96
CA LEU A 61 -9.68 -7.05 -6.84
C LEU A 61 -10.76 -6.38 -7.70
N ALA A 62 -11.90 -7.04 -7.94
CA ALA A 62 -13.01 -6.47 -8.70
C ALA A 62 -13.81 -5.44 -7.89
N ASP A 63 -13.81 -5.56 -6.56
CA ASP A 63 -14.57 -4.68 -5.66
C ASP A 63 -13.78 -3.45 -5.16
N LEU A 64 -12.55 -3.22 -5.67
CA LEU A 64 -11.71 -2.09 -5.28
C LEU A 64 -12.20 -0.70 -5.79
N PRO A 65 -12.81 -0.58 -6.97
CA PRO A 65 -13.26 0.72 -7.46
C PRO A 65 -14.31 1.33 -6.52
N ARG A 66 -14.06 2.54 -6.03
CA ARG A 66 -15.01 3.29 -5.18
C ARG A 66 -16.12 3.95 -6.00
N ARG A 67 -15.81 4.36 -7.22
CA ARG A 67 -16.73 5.00 -8.17
C ARG A 67 -17.53 6.16 -7.58
N GLU A 68 -16.94 6.88 -6.61
CA GLU A 68 -17.61 8.02 -5.95
C GLU A 68 -17.79 9.18 -6.92
N PRO A 69 -19.00 9.72 -7.06
CA PRO A 69 -19.22 10.91 -7.87
C PRO A 69 -18.54 12.13 -7.23
N GLY A 70 -17.78 12.88 -8.04
CA GLY A 70 -17.11 14.09 -7.58
C GLY A 70 -15.86 13.86 -6.71
N ASP A 71 -15.34 12.63 -6.66
CA ASP A 71 -14.04 12.36 -6.03
C ASP A 71 -12.94 13.18 -6.72
N PRO A 72 -12.30 14.14 -6.00
CA PRO A 72 -11.28 15.00 -6.60
C PRO A 72 -9.98 14.23 -6.93
N MET A 73 -9.81 13.02 -6.40
CA MET A 73 -8.66 12.15 -6.64
C MET A 73 -8.95 11.10 -7.72
N ALA A 74 -10.05 11.28 -8.47
CA ALA A 74 -10.40 10.45 -9.59
C ALA A 74 -10.54 11.26 -10.88
N LEU A 75 -10.22 10.64 -12.03
CA LEU A 75 -10.46 11.15 -13.38
C LEU A 75 -11.43 10.23 -14.11
N GLY A 76 -12.32 10.82 -14.91
CA GLY A 76 -13.31 10.09 -15.68
C GLY A 76 -14.60 9.82 -14.90
N GLU A 77 -15.61 9.35 -15.65
CA GLU A 77 -16.96 9.17 -15.16
C GLU A 77 -17.07 8.00 -14.17
N PRO A 78 -17.85 8.11 -13.08
CA PRO A 78 -18.07 7.00 -12.15
C PRO A 78 -18.66 5.75 -12.83
N GLY A 79 -19.42 5.92 -13.91
CA GLY A 79 -20.03 4.85 -14.71
C GLY A 79 -19.16 4.29 -15.83
N ALA A 80 -17.88 4.68 -15.95
CA ALA A 80 -17.00 4.16 -16.98
C ALA A 80 -16.89 2.62 -16.91
N PRO A 81 -16.92 1.89 -18.06
CA PRO A 81 -16.87 0.42 -18.05
C PRO A 81 -15.58 -0.13 -17.47
N VAL A 82 -14.48 0.62 -17.57
CA VAL A 82 -13.17 0.24 -17.01
C VAL A 82 -12.78 1.18 -15.88
N THR A 83 -12.32 0.63 -14.75
CA THR A 83 -11.71 1.42 -13.67
C THR A 83 -10.28 0.93 -13.43
N MET A 84 -9.36 1.87 -13.36
CA MET A 84 -7.97 1.66 -12.96
C MET A 84 -7.77 2.26 -11.57
N VAL A 85 -7.61 1.41 -10.56
CA VAL A 85 -7.17 1.82 -9.22
C VAL A 85 -5.65 1.88 -9.23
N MET A 86 -5.06 3.01 -8.80
CA MET A 86 -3.63 3.30 -8.89
C MET A 86 -3.04 3.53 -7.50
N TYR A 87 -2.15 2.65 -7.05
CA TYR A 87 -1.38 2.82 -5.82
C TYR A 87 -0.07 3.53 -6.13
N GLU A 88 0.07 4.76 -5.64
CA GLU A 88 1.09 5.70 -6.05
C GLU A 88 1.84 6.32 -4.86
N ASP A 89 3.07 6.75 -5.10
CA ASP A 89 3.89 7.53 -4.17
C ASP A 89 4.55 8.69 -4.91
N TYR A 90 4.41 9.90 -4.41
CA TYR A 90 4.99 11.11 -5.03
C TYR A 90 6.52 11.09 -5.13
N ARG A 91 7.20 10.26 -4.33
CA ARG A 91 8.65 10.11 -4.40
C ARG A 91 9.12 8.96 -5.28
N CYS A 92 8.20 8.20 -5.85
CA CYS A 92 8.52 7.07 -6.72
C CYS A 92 8.88 7.55 -8.14
N PRO A 93 10.10 7.29 -8.67
CA PRO A 93 10.47 7.70 -10.01
C PRO A 93 9.67 6.98 -11.11
N PHE A 94 9.20 5.75 -10.83
CA PHE A 94 8.35 5.02 -11.78
C PHE A 94 6.90 5.54 -11.78
N CYS A 95 6.41 6.11 -10.68
CA CYS A 95 5.14 6.82 -10.63
C CYS A 95 5.23 8.10 -11.48
N ALA A 96 6.31 8.86 -11.33
CA ALA A 96 6.58 10.02 -12.18
C ALA A 96 6.63 9.63 -13.67
N LYS A 97 7.34 8.55 -14.00
CA LYS A 97 7.41 8.04 -15.36
C LYS A 97 6.05 7.67 -15.94
N PHE A 98 5.20 6.99 -15.16
CA PHE A 98 3.83 6.69 -15.59
C PHE A 98 3.04 7.98 -15.84
N SER A 99 3.09 8.92 -14.89
CA SER A 99 2.33 10.18 -14.96
C SER A 99 2.75 11.06 -16.15
N THR A 100 4.05 11.08 -16.49
CA THR A 100 4.57 11.95 -17.57
C THR A 100 4.50 11.32 -18.95
N ASP A 101 4.77 10.01 -19.07
CA ASP A 101 4.97 9.36 -20.36
C ASP A 101 3.76 8.54 -20.82
N ILE A 102 2.91 8.08 -19.87
CA ILE A 102 1.88 7.08 -20.17
C ILE A 102 0.46 7.63 -19.89
N ALA A 103 0.27 8.23 -18.72
CA ALA A 103 -1.06 8.69 -18.29
C ALA A 103 -1.70 9.68 -19.30
N PRO A 104 -0.99 10.64 -19.92
CA PRO A 104 -1.61 11.57 -20.87
C PRO A 104 -2.25 10.84 -22.06
N GLU A 105 -1.59 9.82 -22.60
CA GLU A 105 -2.11 9.01 -23.70
C GLU A 105 -3.36 8.21 -23.29
N LEU A 106 -3.39 7.69 -22.05
CA LEU A 106 -4.54 6.96 -21.52
C LEU A 106 -5.73 7.90 -21.27
N ILE A 107 -5.46 9.10 -20.79
CA ILE A 107 -6.47 10.14 -20.57
C ILE A 107 -7.13 10.49 -21.90
N GLU A 108 -6.36 10.89 -22.91
CA GLU A 108 -6.89 11.27 -24.23
C GLU A 108 -7.66 10.14 -24.91
N ARG A 109 -7.12 8.91 -24.84
CA ARG A 109 -7.71 7.76 -25.55
C ARG A 109 -8.94 7.18 -24.89
N TYR A 110 -9.01 7.19 -23.55
CA TYR A 110 -10.00 6.42 -22.80
C TYR A 110 -10.78 7.22 -21.78
N VAL A 111 -10.13 8.11 -21.00
CA VAL A 111 -10.83 8.90 -19.96
C VAL A 111 -11.74 9.92 -20.61
N ASP A 112 -11.23 10.70 -21.55
CA ASP A 112 -12.00 11.76 -22.27
C ASP A 112 -13.15 11.17 -23.12
N ARG A 113 -13.09 9.88 -23.39
CA ARG A 113 -14.14 9.15 -24.12
C ARG A 113 -15.11 8.40 -23.20
N GLY A 114 -14.95 8.53 -21.89
CA GLY A 114 -15.82 7.89 -20.89
C GLY A 114 -15.63 6.37 -20.79
N VAL A 115 -14.53 5.82 -21.31
CA VAL A 115 -14.22 4.38 -21.27
C VAL A 115 -13.47 4.01 -20.00
N LEU A 116 -12.57 4.88 -19.53
CA LEU A 116 -11.71 4.64 -18.38
C LEU A 116 -12.00 5.65 -17.26
N ARG A 117 -12.06 5.15 -16.04
CA ARG A 117 -11.93 5.93 -14.80
C ARG A 117 -10.64 5.57 -14.13
N MET A 118 -9.85 6.56 -13.70
CA MET A 118 -8.63 6.41 -12.93
C MET A 118 -8.90 6.86 -11.50
N GLU A 119 -8.55 6.04 -10.49
CA GLU A 119 -8.75 6.33 -9.07
C GLU A 119 -7.42 6.21 -8.33
N TRP A 120 -7.00 7.28 -7.67
CA TRP A 120 -5.78 7.33 -6.88
C TRP A 120 -5.95 6.66 -5.52
N ARG A 121 -4.89 6.00 -5.06
CA ARG A 121 -4.69 5.49 -3.70
C ARG A 121 -3.31 5.89 -3.21
N ASP A 122 -3.23 6.50 -2.05
CA ASP A 122 -1.96 6.84 -1.43
C ASP A 122 -1.22 5.61 -0.93
N LEU A 123 0.01 5.41 -1.39
CA LEU A 123 0.91 4.37 -0.88
C LEU A 123 2.30 4.96 -0.59
N PRO A 124 2.44 5.83 0.45
CA PRO A 124 3.68 6.53 0.78
C PRO A 124 4.71 5.59 1.44
N ILE A 125 5.50 4.88 0.63
CA ILE A 125 6.46 3.86 1.10
C ILE A 125 7.91 4.34 1.19
N PHE A 126 8.24 5.56 0.73
CA PHE A 126 9.60 6.11 0.75
C PHE A 126 9.82 7.13 1.88
N GLY A 127 9.17 6.91 3.04
CA GLY A 127 9.43 7.62 4.29
C GLY A 127 8.62 8.90 4.48
N GLU A 128 9.06 9.72 5.44
CA GLU A 128 8.29 10.89 5.93
C GLU A 128 7.91 11.88 4.83
N GLN A 129 8.79 12.14 3.88
CA GLN A 129 8.50 13.05 2.78
C GLN A 129 7.43 12.49 1.82
N SER A 130 7.31 11.17 1.68
CA SER A 130 6.20 10.56 0.93
C SER A 130 4.87 10.79 1.64
N LEU A 131 4.84 10.61 2.97
CA LEU A 131 3.64 10.88 3.76
C LEU A 131 3.26 12.37 3.72
N ALA A 132 4.25 13.26 3.84
CA ALA A 132 4.01 14.70 3.71
C ALA A 132 3.45 15.07 2.32
N ALA A 133 3.95 14.45 1.26
CA ALA A 133 3.45 14.66 -0.10
C ALA A 133 2.04 14.09 -0.31
N ALA A 134 1.70 12.95 0.29
CA ALA A 134 0.35 12.42 0.28
C ALA A 134 -0.64 13.39 0.98
N ARG A 135 -0.28 13.94 2.14
CA ARG A 135 -1.06 15.00 2.81
C ARG A 135 -1.22 16.23 1.91
N ALA A 136 -0.15 16.62 1.20
CA ALA A 136 -0.17 17.75 0.27
C ALA A 136 -1.12 17.51 -0.91
N GLY A 137 -1.10 16.32 -1.52
CA GLY A 137 -2.04 15.93 -2.57
C GLY A 137 -3.50 16.04 -2.12
N ARG A 138 -3.83 15.53 -0.92
CA ARG A 138 -5.18 15.64 -0.34
C ARG A 138 -5.56 17.09 -0.02
N ALA A 139 -4.61 17.92 0.44
CA ALA A 139 -4.84 19.34 0.65
C ALA A 139 -5.10 20.12 -0.66
N ALA A 140 -4.46 19.72 -1.75
CA ALA A 140 -4.73 20.23 -3.08
C ALA A 140 -6.08 19.73 -3.61
N ALA A 141 -6.43 18.47 -3.34
CA ALA A 141 -7.71 17.86 -3.68
C ALA A 141 -8.91 18.62 -3.06
N GLU A 142 -8.81 19.03 -1.79
CA GLU A 142 -9.85 19.83 -1.13
C GLU A 142 -10.09 21.20 -1.78
N GLN A 143 -9.14 21.65 -2.61
CA GLN A 143 -9.24 22.90 -3.36
C GLN A 143 -9.42 22.65 -4.88
N GLY A 144 -9.72 21.40 -5.27
CA GLY A 144 -9.97 21.01 -6.65
C GLY A 144 -8.74 21.10 -7.55
N ARG A 145 -7.54 20.87 -6.95
CA ARG A 145 -6.25 20.99 -7.64
C ARG A 145 -5.35 19.75 -7.49
N PHE A 146 -5.97 18.60 -7.27
CA PHE A 146 -5.23 17.36 -7.05
C PHE A 146 -4.35 16.97 -8.24
N TRP A 147 -4.93 16.94 -9.44
CA TRP A 147 -4.25 16.46 -10.64
C TRP A 147 -3.19 17.45 -11.11
N GLU A 148 -3.48 18.75 -11.05
CA GLU A 148 -2.50 19.79 -11.38
C GLU A 148 -1.32 19.79 -10.39
N PHE A 149 -1.58 19.51 -9.10
CA PHE A 149 -0.55 19.34 -8.09
C PHE A 149 0.30 18.09 -8.36
N THR A 150 -0.34 16.96 -8.65
CA THR A 150 0.31 15.69 -8.97
C THR A 150 1.20 15.83 -10.21
N GLU A 151 0.71 16.48 -11.26
CA GLU A 151 1.48 16.78 -12.48
C GLU A 151 2.69 17.65 -12.16
N ALA A 152 2.54 18.72 -11.38
CA ALA A 152 3.63 19.62 -11.02
C ALA A 152 4.74 18.90 -10.23
N VAL A 153 4.37 18.03 -9.29
CA VAL A 153 5.33 17.23 -8.52
C VAL A 153 6.08 16.25 -9.40
N TYR A 154 5.37 15.50 -10.24
CA TYR A 154 5.97 14.47 -11.07
C TYR A 154 6.80 15.04 -12.23
N ALA A 155 6.38 16.15 -12.83
CA ALA A 155 7.16 16.84 -13.85
C ALA A 155 8.53 17.35 -13.35
N ALA A 156 8.65 17.60 -12.04
CA ALA A 156 9.89 18.01 -11.39
C ALA A 156 10.71 16.84 -10.80
N SER A 157 10.24 15.62 -10.95
CA SER A 157 10.94 14.43 -10.44
C SER A 157 12.24 14.19 -11.22
N PRO A 158 13.33 13.81 -10.53
CA PRO A 158 14.58 13.49 -11.20
C PRO A 158 14.46 12.13 -11.92
N ASP A 159 15.23 11.96 -13.00
CA ASP A 159 15.31 10.69 -13.74
C ASP A 159 15.78 9.51 -12.87
N ARG A 160 16.48 9.78 -11.78
CA ARG A 160 17.03 8.79 -10.84
C ARG A 160 16.93 9.27 -9.41
N GLY A 161 16.66 8.32 -8.50
CA GLY A 161 16.52 8.60 -7.08
C GLY A 161 15.13 9.12 -6.74
N HIS A 162 15.00 9.69 -5.56
CA HIS A 162 13.75 10.21 -5.05
C HIS A 162 13.80 11.74 -5.01
N PRO A 163 12.74 12.46 -5.42
CA PRO A 163 12.69 13.91 -5.27
C PRO A 163 12.77 14.31 -3.79
N ASP A 164 13.36 15.48 -3.53
CA ASP A 164 13.32 16.11 -2.21
C ASP A 164 12.05 16.94 -2.09
N LEU A 165 11.10 16.45 -1.29
CA LEU A 165 9.76 17.02 -1.12
C LEU A 165 9.63 17.67 0.27
N THR A 166 10.42 18.75 0.49
CA THR A 166 10.30 19.55 1.72
C THR A 166 8.96 20.29 1.74
N PRO A 167 8.46 20.74 2.93
CA PRO A 167 7.23 21.53 3.01
C PRO A 167 7.23 22.75 2.10
N GLU A 168 8.37 23.45 1.98
CA GLU A 168 8.54 24.62 1.10
C GLU A 168 8.36 24.21 -0.35
N ARG A 169 8.96 23.10 -0.75
CA ARG A 169 8.88 22.59 -2.13
C ARG A 169 7.45 22.14 -2.47
N LEU A 170 6.76 21.49 -1.55
CA LEU A 170 5.35 21.11 -1.71
C LEU A 170 4.45 22.35 -1.86
N ARG A 171 4.74 23.43 -1.10
CA ARG A 171 4.01 24.71 -1.24
C ARG A 171 4.27 25.38 -2.59
N GLU A 172 5.49 25.32 -3.14
CA GLU A 172 5.80 25.79 -4.47
C GLU A 172 5.00 25.05 -5.54
N PHE A 173 4.91 23.72 -5.46
CA PHE A 173 4.09 22.92 -6.38
C PHE A 173 2.59 23.24 -6.25
N ALA A 174 2.10 23.45 -5.03
CA ALA A 174 0.71 23.88 -4.81
C ALA A 174 0.42 25.24 -5.46
N GLN A 175 1.37 26.17 -5.39
CA GLN A 175 1.26 27.46 -6.08
C GLN A 175 1.26 27.29 -7.60
N GLN A 176 2.14 26.45 -8.15
CA GLN A 176 2.18 26.14 -9.59
C GLN A 176 0.87 25.48 -10.06
N ALA A 177 0.30 24.60 -9.26
CA ALA A 177 -0.99 23.94 -9.51
C ALA A 177 -2.21 24.89 -9.40
N GLY A 178 -2.02 26.12 -8.94
CA GLY A 178 -3.11 27.08 -8.79
C GLY A 178 -3.97 26.83 -7.56
N VAL A 179 -3.42 26.24 -6.50
CA VAL A 179 -4.08 26.14 -5.18
C VAL A 179 -4.34 27.54 -4.65
N ALA A 180 -5.61 27.87 -4.40
CA ALA A 180 -6.02 29.26 -4.12
C ALA A 180 -5.61 29.73 -2.71
N ASP A 181 -5.77 28.87 -1.69
CA ASP A 181 -5.45 29.15 -0.30
C ASP A 181 -4.22 28.34 0.13
N LEU A 182 -3.04 28.97 -0.05
CA LEU A 182 -1.76 28.35 0.29
C LEU A 182 -1.51 28.28 1.80
N ASP A 183 -2.15 29.11 2.60
CA ASP A 183 -2.00 29.06 4.06
C ASP A 183 -2.82 27.90 4.64
N ARG A 184 -4.04 27.69 4.14
CA ARG A 184 -4.83 26.48 4.42
C ARG A 184 -4.10 25.23 3.98
N PHE A 185 -3.50 25.23 2.79
CA PHE A 185 -2.69 24.13 2.28
C PHE A 185 -1.51 23.83 3.23
N SER A 186 -0.72 24.84 3.61
CA SER A 186 0.44 24.65 4.51
C SER A 186 0.01 24.15 5.88
N SER A 187 -1.08 24.69 6.47
CA SER A 187 -1.62 24.20 7.73
C SER A 187 -2.05 22.74 7.69
N ALA A 188 -2.45 22.26 6.51
CA ALA A 188 -2.81 20.87 6.31
C ALA A 188 -1.60 19.92 6.33
N LEU A 189 -0.42 20.36 5.85
CA LEU A 189 0.81 19.58 5.89
C LEU A 189 1.26 19.29 7.33
N ASP A 190 1.09 20.26 8.23
CA ASP A 190 1.46 20.16 9.64
C ASP A 190 0.44 19.37 10.47
N SER A 191 -0.68 18.97 9.87
CA SER A 191 -1.76 18.27 10.54
C SER A 191 -1.78 16.78 10.21
N THR A 192 -2.43 15.97 11.05
CA THR A 192 -2.67 14.54 10.84
C THR A 192 -4.06 14.25 10.28
N ARG A 193 -4.78 15.26 9.80
CA ARG A 193 -6.21 15.13 9.43
C ARG A 193 -6.47 14.16 8.28
N TYR A 194 -5.47 13.91 7.43
CA TYR A 194 -5.57 12.98 6.31
C TYR A 194 -4.98 11.60 6.61
N ASP A 195 -4.31 11.43 7.76
CA ASP A 195 -3.55 10.21 8.05
C ASP A 195 -4.44 8.97 8.07
N ALA A 196 -5.65 9.09 8.62
CA ALA A 196 -6.59 7.97 8.66
C ALA A 196 -7.00 7.49 7.26
N ASP A 197 -7.17 8.41 6.32
CA ASP A 197 -7.53 8.09 4.93
C ASP A 197 -6.33 7.51 4.17
N ILE A 198 -5.13 8.09 4.35
CA ILE A 198 -3.89 7.59 3.78
C ILE A 198 -3.61 6.17 4.29
N GLU A 199 -3.74 5.94 5.60
CA GLU A 199 -3.62 4.62 6.19
C GLU A 199 -4.69 3.63 5.70
N ALA A 200 -5.90 4.10 5.39
CA ALA A 200 -6.94 3.26 4.80
C ALA A 200 -6.53 2.78 3.40
N ASP A 201 -6.01 3.66 2.55
CA ASP A 201 -5.48 3.30 1.23
C ASP A 201 -4.31 2.33 1.34
N MET A 202 -3.36 2.57 2.26
CA MET A 202 -2.23 1.66 2.53
C MET A 202 -2.70 0.28 3.00
N ARG A 203 -3.69 0.21 3.90
CA ARG A 203 -4.27 -1.06 4.37
C ARG A 203 -5.00 -1.78 3.26
N GLU A 204 -5.78 -1.08 2.44
CA GLU A 204 -6.45 -1.62 1.25
C GLU A 204 -5.42 -2.31 0.36
N GLY A 205 -4.37 -1.58 -0.05
CA GLY A 205 -3.29 -2.11 -0.88
C GLY A 205 -2.58 -3.31 -0.25
N THR A 206 -2.22 -3.22 1.04
CA THR A 206 -1.53 -4.31 1.75
C THR A 206 -2.39 -5.58 1.80
N THR A 207 -3.70 -5.43 2.03
CA THR A 207 -4.64 -6.57 2.12
C THR A 207 -4.73 -7.35 0.81
N ILE A 208 -4.58 -6.69 -0.32
CA ILE A 208 -4.59 -7.33 -1.66
C ILE A 208 -3.19 -7.65 -2.19
N GLY A 209 -2.14 -7.46 -1.36
CA GLY A 209 -0.76 -7.83 -1.68
C GLY A 209 0.03 -6.78 -2.47
N VAL A 210 -0.45 -5.54 -2.55
CA VAL A 210 0.32 -4.42 -3.13
C VAL A 210 1.49 -4.08 -2.21
N SER A 211 2.71 -4.16 -2.73
CA SER A 211 3.96 -3.94 -1.98
C SER A 211 4.94 -2.98 -2.66
N SER A 212 4.55 -2.41 -3.80
CA SER A 212 5.40 -1.50 -4.58
C SER A 212 4.57 -0.49 -5.35
N THR A 213 5.19 0.63 -5.73
CA THR A 213 4.60 1.68 -6.56
C THR A 213 5.35 1.86 -7.88
N PRO A 214 4.65 2.23 -8.95
CA PRO A 214 3.21 2.22 -9.06
C PRO A 214 2.68 0.78 -9.16
N THR A 215 1.49 0.53 -8.64
CA THR A 215 0.73 -0.68 -8.88
C THR A 215 -0.67 -0.28 -9.34
N PHE A 216 -1.13 -0.89 -10.42
CA PHE A 216 -2.44 -0.62 -11.01
C PHE A 216 -3.30 -1.87 -10.95
N ILE A 217 -4.58 -1.70 -10.62
CA ILE A 217 -5.59 -2.76 -10.71
C ILE A 217 -6.65 -2.29 -11.70
N ILE A 218 -6.74 -2.94 -12.86
CA ILE A 218 -7.63 -2.57 -13.96
C ILE A 218 -8.74 -3.63 -14.07
N ASN A 219 -9.95 -3.30 -13.61
CA ASN A 219 -11.07 -4.25 -13.50
C ASN A 219 -10.62 -5.63 -12.96
N GLY A 220 -9.88 -5.64 -11.82
CA GLY A 220 -9.38 -6.86 -11.18
C GLY A 220 -8.05 -7.39 -11.73
N LYS A 221 -7.52 -6.87 -12.84
CA LYS A 221 -6.23 -7.31 -13.40
C LYS A 221 -5.08 -6.44 -12.91
N PRO A 222 -4.07 -7.00 -12.21
CA PRO A 222 -2.91 -6.24 -11.74
C PRO A 222 -1.92 -5.94 -12.89
N VAL A 223 -1.42 -4.70 -12.92
CA VAL A 223 -0.28 -4.25 -13.73
C VAL A 223 0.74 -3.61 -12.79
N LEU A 224 1.95 -4.15 -12.74
CA LEU A 224 3.00 -3.72 -11.81
C LEU A 224 4.02 -2.83 -12.50
N GLY A 225 4.29 -1.66 -11.91
CA GLY A 225 5.26 -0.69 -12.42
C GLY A 225 4.78 0.08 -13.66
N ALA A 226 5.56 1.07 -14.07
CA ALA A 226 5.32 1.84 -15.30
C ALA A 226 5.67 0.99 -16.53
N GLN A 227 4.80 0.02 -16.86
CA GLN A 227 4.93 -0.81 -18.05
C GLN A 227 4.80 0.05 -19.31
N PRO A 228 5.27 -0.43 -20.48
CA PRO A 228 5.02 0.23 -21.75
C PRO A 228 3.53 0.49 -22.01
N LEU A 229 3.21 1.58 -22.74
CA LEU A 229 1.83 1.99 -23.02
C LEU A 229 0.95 0.87 -23.62
N ASP A 230 1.51 0.06 -24.50
CA ASP A 230 0.81 -1.05 -25.17
C ASP A 230 0.26 -2.09 -24.19
N ILE A 231 0.92 -2.30 -23.06
CA ILE A 231 0.43 -3.19 -22.00
C ILE A 231 -0.84 -2.61 -21.37
N PHE A 232 -0.84 -1.32 -21.02
CA PHE A 232 -2.04 -0.66 -20.48
C PHE A 232 -3.19 -0.66 -21.49
N VAL A 233 -2.90 -0.33 -22.74
CA VAL A 233 -3.88 -0.36 -23.84
C VAL A 233 -4.52 -1.75 -23.95
N SER A 234 -3.69 -2.80 -24.01
CA SER A 234 -4.19 -4.18 -24.13
C SER A 234 -5.12 -4.58 -22.96
N VAL A 235 -4.73 -4.25 -21.72
CA VAL A 235 -5.52 -4.59 -20.54
C VAL A 235 -6.82 -3.79 -20.49
N ILE A 236 -6.80 -2.50 -20.84
CA ILE A 236 -8.00 -1.63 -20.87
C ILE A 236 -8.97 -2.11 -21.95
N GLU A 237 -8.49 -2.42 -23.14
CA GLU A 237 -9.36 -2.87 -24.26
C GLU A 237 -9.97 -4.25 -23.97
N GLU A 238 -9.20 -5.17 -23.36
CA GLU A 238 -9.74 -6.45 -22.92
C GLU A 238 -10.80 -6.28 -21.83
N ALA A 239 -10.55 -5.40 -20.83
CA ALA A 239 -11.50 -5.10 -19.77
C ALA A 239 -12.80 -4.47 -20.34
N ALA A 240 -12.68 -3.55 -21.30
CA ALA A 240 -13.83 -2.89 -21.93
C ALA A 240 -14.66 -3.86 -22.79
N ALA A 241 -14.05 -4.86 -23.39
CA ALA A 241 -14.76 -5.87 -24.21
C ALA A 241 -15.53 -6.90 -23.34
N GLY A 242 -15.16 -7.05 -22.06
CA GLY A 242 -15.78 -7.98 -21.12
C GLY A 242 -16.78 -7.34 -20.16
N SER A 243 -17.06 -6.04 -20.31
CA SER A 243 -17.91 -5.24 -19.40
C SER A 243 -19.36 -5.16 -19.87
#